data_f0fb36c725390467009609d7891e3545
#
_entry.id   f0fb36c725390467009609d7891e3545
#
_cell.length_a   1.000
_cell.length_b   1.000
_cell.length_c   1.000
_cell.angle_alpha   90.00
_cell.angle_beta   90.00
_cell.angle_gamma   90.00
#
_symmetry.space_group_name_H-M   'P 1'
#
loop_
_entity.id
_entity.type
_entity.pdbx_description
1 polymer ?
#
loop_
_entity_poly.entity_id
_entity_poly.type
_entity_poly.pdbx_seq_one_letter_code
_entity_poly.pdbx_strand_id
1 'polypeptide(L)'
;FYNNEVQNFLIRFGQVYAFMFLISIVLSYFLSSYITKSLKIIRDKMQETQLDQRNEKIVIEDGSKEINLLIKSYNNMVDKLEESATILAQSEREQAWREMAKQVAHEIKNPLTPMRLTVQNFERKFEANDPNISKKLEDYTKTILQQIDTMSSVANAFSNFATMPAQQNETLNVVQVVQMTLEIFNEDY
;
A
#
# COMPACT_ATOMS: atom_id res chain seq x y z
N PHE A 1 -66.71 47.97 27.92
CA PHE A 1 -65.33 48.18 28.39
C PHE A 1 -64.60 46.82 28.56
N TYR A 2 -65.13 45.84 29.21
CA TYR A 2 -64.52 44.57 29.61
C TYR A 2 -64.09 43.71 28.38
N ASN A 3 -64.88 43.70 27.29
CA ASN A 3 -64.60 42.91 26.08
C ASN A 3 -63.38 43.43 25.31
N ASN A 4 -63.11 44.72 25.30
CA ASN A 4 -61.95 45.28 24.56
C ASN A 4 -60.62 44.99 25.26
N GLU A 5 -60.61 44.99 26.57
CA GLU A 5 -59.37 44.66 27.32
C GLU A 5 -59.01 43.20 27.20
N VAL A 6 -60.00 42.31 27.23
CA VAL A 6 -59.76 40.86 27.01
C VAL A 6 -59.29 40.58 25.56
N GLN A 7 -59.87 41.26 24.58
CA GLN A 7 -59.40 41.12 23.18
C GLN A 7 -57.98 41.63 23.01
N ASN A 8 -57.64 42.77 23.57
CA ASN A 8 -56.27 43.32 23.50
C ASN A 8 -55.25 42.40 24.22
N PHE A 9 -55.62 41.80 25.33
CA PHE A 9 -54.82 40.82 26.03
C PHE A 9 -54.58 39.59 25.18
N LEU A 10 -55.61 39.00 24.55
CA LEU A 10 -55.49 37.84 23.68
C LEU A 10 -54.64 38.11 22.43
N ILE A 11 -54.77 39.29 21.84
CA ILE A 11 -53.96 39.71 20.71
C ILE A 11 -52.49 39.82 21.11
N ARG A 12 -52.14 40.49 22.22
CA ARG A 12 -50.77 40.60 22.72
C ARG A 12 -50.18 39.22 23.06
N PHE A 13 -50.95 38.40 23.71
CA PHE A 13 -50.56 37.04 24.06
C PHE A 13 -50.28 36.21 22.76
N GLY A 14 -51.14 36.27 21.77
CA GLY A 14 -50.93 35.64 20.46
C GLY A 14 -49.67 36.15 19.75
N GLN A 15 -49.38 37.45 19.81
CA GLN A 15 -48.15 38.04 19.23
C GLN A 15 -46.86 37.52 19.92
N VAL A 16 -46.86 37.41 21.24
CA VAL A 16 -45.73 36.85 22.01
C VAL A 16 -45.50 35.39 21.61
N TYR A 17 -46.54 34.57 21.54
CA TYR A 17 -46.42 33.19 21.13
C TYR A 17 -45.90 33.06 19.68
N ALA A 18 -46.45 33.85 18.75
CA ALA A 18 -45.98 33.86 17.35
C ALA A 18 -44.51 34.24 17.23
N PHE A 19 -44.07 35.24 18.04
CA PHE A 19 -42.65 35.65 18.09
C PHE A 19 -41.75 34.55 18.67
N MET A 20 -42.14 33.94 19.78
CA MET A 20 -41.38 32.77 20.33
C MET A 20 -41.33 31.59 19.39
N PHE A 21 -42.40 31.33 18.65
CA PHE A 21 -42.46 30.25 17.64
C PHE A 21 -41.50 30.51 16.49
N LEU A 22 -41.43 31.76 15.96
CA LEU A 22 -40.46 32.18 14.96
C LEU A 22 -39.02 32.02 15.43
N ILE A 23 -38.71 32.44 16.63
CA ILE A 23 -37.36 32.28 17.21
C ILE A 23 -37.01 30.79 17.29
N SER A 24 -37.94 29.94 17.75
CA SER A 24 -37.72 28.49 17.85
C SER A 24 -37.43 27.85 16.49
N ILE A 25 -38.14 28.25 15.44
CA ILE A 25 -37.89 27.78 14.07
C ILE A 25 -36.49 28.17 13.60
N VAL A 26 -36.10 29.44 13.76
CA VAL A 26 -34.79 29.95 13.38
C VAL A 26 -33.69 29.21 14.11
N LEU A 27 -33.81 29.10 15.44
CA LEU A 27 -32.83 28.40 16.26
C LEU A 27 -32.69 26.93 15.88
N SER A 28 -33.82 26.24 15.65
CA SER A 28 -33.84 24.83 15.18
C SER A 28 -33.17 24.67 13.85
N TYR A 29 -33.39 25.58 12.90
CA TYR A 29 -32.73 25.54 11.60
C TYR A 29 -31.23 25.70 11.70
N PHE A 30 -30.73 26.68 12.49
CA PHE A 30 -29.29 26.89 12.69
C PHE A 30 -28.64 25.68 13.37
N LEU A 31 -29.24 25.14 14.40
CA LEU A 31 -28.72 23.97 15.13
C LEU A 31 -28.69 22.71 14.24
N SER A 32 -29.76 22.45 13.50
CA SER A 32 -29.82 21.34 12.56
C SER A 32 -28.77 21.45 11.46
N SER A 33 -28.60 22.64 10.86
CA SER A 33 -27.61 22.89 9.81
C SER A 33 -26.17 22.69 10.32
N TYR A 34 -25.86 23.17 11.53
CA TYR A 34 -24.55 23.03 12.14
C TYR A 34 -24.16 21.56 12.39
N ILE A 35 -25.05 20.77 12.98
CA ILE A 35 -24.82 19.35 13.25
C ILE A 35 -24.68 18.56 11.95
N THR A 36 -25.60 18.81 10.99
CA THR A 36 -25.59 18.09 9.72
C THR A 36 -24.32 18.34 8.92
N LYS A 37 -23.79 19.56 8.91
CA LYS A 37 -22.53 19.90 8.22
C LYS A 37 -21.35 19.13 8.79
N SER A 38 -21.22 19.07 10.11
CA SER A 38 -20.13 18.36 10.78
C SER A 38 -20.19 16.84 10.53
N LEU A 39 -21.38 16.26 10.60
CA LEU A 39 -21.58 14.83 10.30
C LEU A 39 -21.31 14.50 8.84
N LYS A 40 -21.63 15.40 7.91
CA LYS A 40 -21.33 15.22 6.50
C LYS A 40 -19.83 15.12 6.24
N ILE A 41 -19.02 15.99 6.84
CA ILE A 41 -17.55 15.96 6.72
C ILE A 41 -17.00 14.63 7.23
N ILE A 42 -17.46 14.18 8.39
CA ILE A 42 -17.01 12.90 8.96
C ILE A 42 -17.39 11.73 8.03
N ARG A 43 -18.63 11.69 7.54
CA ARG A 43 -19.10 10.66 6.63
C ARG A 43 -18.25 10.62 5.35
N ASP A 44 -18.02 11.79 4.72
CA ASP A 44 -17.30 11.86 3.45
C ASP A 44 -15.84 11.39 3.65
N LYS A 45 -15.18 11.78 4.74
CA LYS A 45 -13.84 11.29 5.08
C LYS A 45 -13.80 9.79 5.40
N MET A 46 -14.82 9.26 6.07
CA MET A 46 -14.93 7.81 6.30
C MET A 46 -15.10 7.01 5.00
N GLN A 47 -15.82 7.56 4.01
CA GLN A 47 -15.99 6.91 2.72
C GLN A 47 -14.72 6.94 1.85
N GLU A 48 -13.89 7.96 2.00
CA GLU A 48 -12.60 8.10 1.31
C GLU A 48 -11.49 7.23 1.94
N THR A 49 -11.69 6.72 3.16
CA THR A 49 -10.68 5.96 3.91
C THR A 49 -10.38 4.61 3.23
N GLN A 50 -9.11 4.37 2.89
CA GLN A 50 -8.62 3.15 2.25
C GLN A 50 -7.33 2.66 2.93
N LEU A 51 -7.05 1.35 2.81
CA LEU A 51 -5.88 0.73 3.45
C LEU A 51 -4.56 1.07 2.75
N ASP A 52 -4.61 1.26 1.43
CA ASP A 52 -3.46 1.42 0.54
C ASP A 52 -3.06 2.88 0.27
N GLN A 53 -3.78 3.83 0.89
CA GLN A 53 -3.54 5.26 0.74
C GLN A 53 -3.31 5.92 2.09
N ARG A 54 -2.60 7.06 2.06
CA ARG A 54 -2.46 7.90 3.24
C ARG A 54 -3.79 8.61 3.51
N ASN A 55 -4.44 8.22 4.60
CA ASN A 55 -5.71 8.81 5.02
C ASN A 55 -5.49 10.12 5.78
N GLU A 56 -6.30 11.13 5.47
CA GLU A 56 -6.23 12.42 6.15
C GLU A 56 -7.02 12.39 7.46
N LYS A 57 -6.43 12.96 8.52
CA LYS A 57 -7.12 13.18 9.78
C LYS A 57 -8.07 14.36 9.68
N ILE A 58 -9.19 14.26 10.40
CA ILE A 58 -10.18 15.35 10.49
C ILE A 58 -9.74 16.32 11.59
N VAL A 59 -9.70 17.60 11.23
CA VAL A 59 -9.48 18.70 12.17
C VAL A 59 -10.68 19.64 12.06
N ILE A 60 -11.43 19.81 13.17
CA ILE A 60 -12.52 20.78 13.29
C ILE A 60 -12.27 21.57 14.58
N GLU A 61 -12.17 22.89 14.44
CA GLU A 61 -11.84 23.78 15.57
C GLU A 61 -13.06 24.04 16.49
N ASP A 62 -14.28 24.05 15.94
CA ASP A 62 -15.51 24.43 16.63
C ASP A 62 -16.56 23.30 16.66
N GLY A 63 -16.19 22.09 17.07
CA GLY A 63 -17.13 20.98 17.22
C GLY A 63 -17.79 20.91 18.60
N SER A 64 -19.05 20.41 18.68
CA SER A 64 -19.61 20.02 19.99
C SER A 64 -18.75 18.90 20.62
N LYS A 65 -18.89 18.70 21.94
CA LYS A 65 -18.15 17.66 22.67
C LYS A 65 -18.32 16.27 22.02
N GLU A 66 -19.51 15.95 21.56
CA GLU A 66 -19.87 14.69 20.90
C GLU A 66 -19.21 14.55 19.52
N ILE A 67 -19.22 15.64 18.74
CA ILE A 67 -18.55 15.67 17.42
C ILE A 67 -17.04 15.53 17.60
N ASN A 68 -16.44 16.23 18.56
CA ASN A 68 -15.00 16.10 18.84
C ASN A 68 -14.62 14.70 19.30
N LEU A 69 -15.47 14.02 20.07
CA LEU A 69 -15.24 12.63 20.47
C LEU A 69 -15.29 11.68 19.25
N LEU A 70 -16.25 11.90 18.35
CA LEU A 70 -16.36 11.12 17.10
C LEU A 70 -15.15 11.33 16.18
N ILE A 71 -14.70 12.57 16.01
CA ILE A 71 -13.48 12.91 15.25
C ILE A 71 -12.25 12.24 15.87
N LYS A 72 -12.10 12.29 17.18
CA LYS A 72 -11.00 11.61 17.88
C LYS A 72 -11.03 10.11 17.64
N SER A 73 -12.20 9.50 17.67
CA SER A 73 -12.36 8.06 17.39
C SER A 73 -12.00 7.71 15.94
N TYR A 74 -12.43 8.54 14.98
CA TYR A 74 -12.05 8.40 13.58
C TYR A 74 -10.53 8.53 13.39
N ASN A 75 -9.91 9.58 13.94
CA ASN A 75 -8.47 9.80 13.82
C ASN A 75 -7.65 8.65 14.45
N ASN A 76 -8.09 8.10 15.57
CA ASN A 76 -7.48 6.90 16.18
C ASN A 76 -7.63 5.66 15.28
N MET A 77 -8.76 5.54 14.57
CA MET A 77 -8.97 4.46 13.61
C MET A 77 -8.01 4.60 12.41
N VAL A 78 -7.83 5.82 11.90
CA VAL A 78 -6.86 6.11 10.82
C VAL A 78 -5.43 5.74 11.25
N ASP A 79 -5.02 6.10 12.48
CA ASP A 79 -3.69 5.73 13.00
C ASP A 79 -3.50 4.21 13.06
N LYS A 80 -4.49 3.47 13.56
CA LYS A 80 -4.45 2.00 13.62
C LYS A 80 -4.44 1.36 12.22
N LEU A 81 -5.13 1.97 11.27
CA LEU A 81 -5.16 1.51 9.89
C LEU A 81 -3.76 1.65 9.24
N GLU A 82 -3.09 2.79 9.45
CA GLU A 82 -1.73 3.06 8.96
C GLU A 82 -0.70 2.11 9.61
N GLU A 83 -0.81 1.86 10.92
CA GLU A 83 0.00 0.87 11.62
C GLU A 83 -0.22 -0.54 11.04
N SER A 84 -1.48 -0.94 10.85
CA SER A 84 -1.83 -2.25 10.30
C SER A 84 -1.33 -2.43 8.86
N ALA A 85 -1.43 -1.39 8.03
CA ALA A 85 -0.91 -1.39 6.67
C ALA A 85 0.61 -1.58 6.65
N THR A 86 1.32 -0.90 7.56
CA THR A 86 2.78 -1.03 7.71
C THR A 86 3.18 -2.45 8.12
N ILE A 87 2.49 -3.03 9.10
CA ILE A 87 2.74 -4.40 9.57
C ILE A 87 2.45 -5.42 8.45
N LEU A 88 1.36 -5.22 7.70
CA LEU A 88 1.01 -6.09 6.58
C LEU A 88 2.08 -6.04 5.48
N ALA A 89 2.49 -4.85 5.06
CA ALA A 89 3.55 -4.66 4.06
C ALA A 89 4.88 -5.30 4.50
N GLN A 90 5.23 -5.19 5.79
CA GLN A 90 6.40 -5.85 6.34
C GLN A 90 6.26 -7.37 6.30
N SER A 91 5.11 -7.91 6.69
CA SER A 91 4.84 -9.36 6.69
C SER A 91 4.90 -9.94 5.28
N GLU A 92 4.29 -9.27 4.30
CA GLU A 92 4.35 -9.66 2.89
C GLU A 92 5.80 -9.66 2.35
N ARG A 93 6.57 -8.63 2.70
CA ARG A 93 8.00 -8.56 2.35
C ARG A 93 8.81 -9.72 2.95
N GLU A 94 8.57 -10.04 4.23
CA GLU A 94 9.23 -11.15 4.89
C GLU A 94 8.84 -12.51 4.30
N GLN A 95 7.60 -12.69 3.89
CA GLN A 95 7.13 -13.89 3.22
C GLN A 95 7.80 -14.03 1.85
N ALA A 96 7.77 -12.98 1.02
CA ALA A 96 8.44 -12.96 -0.27
C ALA A 96 9.94 -13.26 -0.15
N TRP A 97 10.59 -12.71 0.87
CA TRP A 97 12.00 -12.98 1.18
C TRP A 97 12.26 -14.46 1.51
N ARG A 98 11.40 -15.07 2.36
CA ARG A 98 11.53 -16.51 2.72
C ARG A 98 11.34 -17.42 1.52
N GLU A 99 10.36 -17.12 0.67
CA GLU A 99 10.10 -17.89 -0.55
C GLU A 99 11.28 -17.77 -1.53
N MET A 100 11.80 -16.57 -1.72
CA MET A 100 12.95 -16.34 -2.57
C MET A 100 14.21 -17.00 -2.03
N ALA A 101 14.49 -16.93 -0.73
CA ALA A 101 15.65 -17.61 -0.12
C ALA A 101 15.58 -19.14 -0.36
N LYS A 102 14.39 -19.73 -0.28
CA LYS A 102 14.17 -21.15 -0.60
C LYS A 102 14.45 -21.44 -2.07
N GLN A 103 13.96 -20.58 -2.97
CA GLN A 103 14.18 -20.73 -4.41
C GLN A 103 15.69 -20.63 -4.75
N VAL A 104 16.37 -19.60 -4.22
CA VAL A 104 17.83 -19.44 -4.43
C VAL A 104 18.62 -20.64 -3.93
N ALA A 105 18.26 -21.19 -2.77
CA ALA A 105 18.90 -22.41 -2.28
C ALA A 105 18.74 -23.60 -3.23
N HIS A 106 17.56 -23.76 -3.84
CA HIS A 106 17.34 -24.78 -4.88
C HIS A 106 18.15 -24.51 -6.16
N GLU A 107 18.14 -23.25 -6.66
CA GLU A 107 18.86 -22.87 -7.87
C GLU A 107 20.39 -22.95 -7.71
N ILE A 108 20.91 -22.76 -6.49
CA ILE A 108 22.35 -23.00 -6.19
C ILE A 108 22.65 -24.51 -6.13
N LYS A 109 21.76 -25.31 -5.55
CA LYS A 109 21.97 -26.77 -5.43
C LYS A 109 22.01 -27.45 -6.80
N ASN A 110 21.24 -26.95 -7.77
CA ASN A 110 21.13 -27.53 -9.10
C ASN A 110 22.49 -27.57 -9.84
N PRO A 111 23.31 -26.51 -9.95
CA PRO A 111 24.63 -26.55 -10.55
C PRO A 111 25.69 -27.23 -9.68
N LEU A 112 25.58 -27.17 -8.34
CA LEU A 112 26.55 -27.79 -7.43
C LEU A 112 26.57 -29.32 -7.56
N THR A 113 25.44 -29.96 -7.78
CA THR A 113 25.34 -31.41 -7.90
C THR A 113 26.13 -31.95 -9.12
N PRO A 114 25.91 -31.44 -10.35
CA PRO A 114 26.69 -31.85 -11.49
C PRO A 114 28.18 -31.49 -11.39
N MET A 115 28.53 -30.29 -10.81
CA MET A 115 29.92 -29.95 -10.55
C MET A 115 30.62 -30.99 -9.69
N ARG A 116 30.01 -31.36 -8.58
CA ARG A 116 30.55 -32.36 -7.66
C ARG A 116 30.72 -33.73 -8.36
N LEU A 117 29.73 -34.17 -9.13
CA LEU A 117 29.79 -35.42 -9.87
C LEU A 117 30.88 -35.37 -10.96
N THR A 118 31.03 -34.25 -11.63
CA THR A 118 32.07 -34.05 -12.65
C THR A 118 33.45 -34.14 -12.02
N VAL A 119 33.70 -33.49 -10.88
CA VAL A 119 34.95 -33.58 -10.12
C VAL A 119 35.24 -35.01 -9.68
N GLN A 120 34.29 -35.70 -9.08
CA GLN A 120 34.43 -37.08 -8.60
C GLN A 120 34.68 -38.06 -9.76
N ASN A 121 34.05 -37.86 -10.91
CA ASN A 121 34.29 -38.67 -12.08
C ASN A 121 35.66 -38.46 -12.67
N PHE A 122 36.12 -37.20 -12.72
CA PHE A 122 37.47 -36.89 -13.18
C PHE A 122 38.51 -37.50 -12.24
N GLU A 123 38.38 -37.32 -10.93
CA GLU A 123 39.29 -37.91 -9.94
C GLU A 123 39.42 -39.43 -10.08
N ARG A 124 38.29 -40.14 -10.26
CA ARG A 124 38.26 -41.61 -10.41
C ARG A 124 38.81 -42.14 -11.70
N LYS A 125 38.69 -41.35 -12.79
CA LYS A 125 39.06 -41.79 -14.16
C LYS A 125 40.32 -41.12 -14.68
N PHE A 126 41.03 -40.36 -13.81
CA PHE A 126 42.24 -39.67 -14.20
C PHE A 126 43.38 -40.67 -14.42
N GLU A 127 43.88 -40.73 -15.63
CA GLU A 127 45.09 -41.50 -16.05
C GLU A 127 46.04 -40.50 -16.70
N ALA A 128 47.18 -40.27 -16.07
CA ALA A 128 48.17 -39.26 -16.55
C ALA A 128 48.72 -39.59 -17.96
N ASN A 129 48.75 -40.84 -18.37
CA ASN A 129 49.25 -41.32 -19.68
C ASN A 129 48.15 -41.48 -20.72
N ASP A 130 46.89 -41.04 -20.45
CA ASP A 130 45.83 -41.11 -21.44
C ASP A 130 46.11 -40.17 -22.63
N PRO A 131 46.16 -40.66 -23.88
CA PRO A 131 46.44 -39.83 -25.07
C PRO A 131 45.37 -38.71 -25.27
N ASN A 132 44.19 -38.85 -24.68
CA ASN A 132 43.08 -37.91 -24.77
C ASN A 132 42.92 -37.02 -23.52
N ILE A 133 43.88 -37.03 -22.61
CA ILE A 133 43.79 -36.33 -21.33
C ILE A 133 43.53 -34.81 -21.49
N SER A 134 44.18 -34.17 -22.48
CA SER A 134 43.97 -32.76 -22.78
C SER A 134 42.53 -32.43 -23.14
N LYS A 135 41.92 -33.25 -24.01
CA LYS A 135 40.52 -33.04 -24.39
C LYS A 135 39.55 -33.31 -23.26
N LYS A 136 39.80 -34.37 -22.47
CA LYS A 136 39.01 -34.67 -21.27
C LYS A 136 39.08 -33.53 -20.23
N LEU A 137 40.27 -32.94 -20.07
CA LEU A 137 40.47 -31.78 -19.16
C LEU A 137 39.74 -30.54 -19.68
N GLU A 138 39.77 -30.28 -20.98
CA GLU A 138 39.05 -29.18 -21.61
C GLU A 138 37.54 -29.30 -21.40
N ASP A 139 36.96 -30.47 -21.72
CA ASP A 139 35.52 -30.76 -21.54
C ASP A 139 35.12 -30.65 -20.07
N TYR A 140 35.93 -31.13 -19.17
CA TYR A 140 35.75 -31.03 -17.73
C TYR A 140 35.74 -29.57 -17.27
N THR A 141 36.74 -28.80 -17.66
CA THR A 141 36.88 -27.37 -17.28
C THR A 141 35.71 -26.57 -17.83
N LYS A 142 35.34 -26.78 -19.09
CA LYS A 142 34.19 -26.14 -19.73
C LYS A 142 32.89 -26.39 -18.94
N THR A 143 32.67 -27.64 -18.54
CA THR A 143 31.47 -28.00 -17.77
C THR A 143 31.45 -27.26 -16.41
N ILE A 144 32.56 -27.22 -15.69
CA ILE A 144 32.64 -26.53 -14.38
C ILE A 144 32.44 -25.04 -14.56
N LEU A 145 33.08 -24.40 -15.55
CA LEU A 145 32.90 -22.96 -15.78
C LEU A 145 31.45 -22.60 -16.13
N GLN A 146 30.80 -23.40 -16.95
CA GLN A 146 29.37 -23.19 -17.29
C GLN A 146 28.47 -23.24 -16.04
N GLN A 147 28.74 -24.14 -15.09
CA GLN A 147 27.97 -24.19 -13.84
C GLN A 147 28.27 -23.00 -12.92
N ILE A 148 29.53 -22.52 -12.90
CA ILE A 148 29.91 -21.31 -12.16
C ILE A 148 29.21 -20.08 -12.73
N ASP A 149 29.14 -19.94 -14.06
CA ASP A 149 28.42 -18.83 -14.71
C ASP A 149 26.93 -18.85 -14.37
N THR A 150 26.31 -20.05 -14.33
CA THR A 150 24.92 -20.23 -13.90
C THR A 150 24.74 -19.75 -12.46
N MET A 151 25.64 -20.14 -11.53
CA MET A 151 25.58 -19.68 -10.12
C MET A 151 25.75 -18.17 -9.99
N SER A 152 26.66 -17.58 -10.76
CA SER A 152 26.87 -16.14 -10.80
C SER A 152 25.62 -15.39 -11.25
N SER A 153 24.92 -15.93 -12.26
CA SER A 153 23.64 -15.36 -12.74
C SER A 153 22.56 -15.40 -11.66
N VAL A 154 22.42 -16.52 -10.93
CA VAL A 154 21.49 -16.65 -9.81
C VAL A 154 21.84 -15.67 -8.69
N ALA A 155 23.13 -15.56 -8.32
CA ALA A 155 23.57 -14.64 -7.29
C ALA A 155 23.31 -13.16 -7.66
N ASN A 156 23.54 -12.78 -8.93
CA ASN A 156 23.26 -11.43 -9.41
C ASN A 156 21.76 -11.13 -9.41
N ALA A 157 20.91 -12.07 -9.84
CA ALA A 157 19.45 -11.91 -9.81
C ALA A 157 18.95 -11.72 -8.37
N PHE A 158 19.49 -12.49 -7.42
CA PHE A 158 19.16 -12.35 -6.00
C PHE A 158 19.64 -11.01 -5.42
N SER A 159 20.85 -10.58 -5.75
CA SER A 159 21.39 -9.28 -5.31
C SER A 159 20.54 -8.12 -5.82
N ASN A 160 20.10 -8.16 -7.08
CA ASN A 160 19.22 -7.15 -7.65
C ASN A 160 17.87 -7.11 -6.95
N PHE A 161 17.30 -8.27 -6.62
CA PHE A 161 16.06 -8.34 -5.84
C PHE A 161 16.25 -7.79 -4.42
N ALA A 162 17.35 -8.13 -3.75
CA ALA A 162 17.64 -7.67 -2.39
C ALA A 162 17.82 -6.15 -2.30
N THR A 163 18.25 -5.50 -3.39
CA THR A 163 18.46 -4.04 -3.47
C THR A 163 17.26 -3.28 -4.04
N MET A 164 16.15 -3.97 -4.38
CA MET A 164 14.95 -3.29 -4.85
C MET A 164 14.49 -2.24 -3.83
N PRO A 165 14.35 -0.96 -4.25
CA PRO A 165 13.83 0.09 -3.38
C PRO A 165 12.41 -0.24 -2.94
N ALA A 166 12.02 0.25 -1.77
CA ALA A 166 10.63 0.17 -1.33
C ALA A 166 9.73 0.79 -2.40
N GLN A 167 8.59 0.13 -2.66
CA GLN A 167 7.61 0.59 -3.63
C GLN A 167 7.22 2.04 -3.32
N GLN A 168 7.52 2.95 -4.24
CA GLN A 168 7.06 4.34 -4.19
C GLN A 168 5.89 4.46 -5.13
N ASN A 169 4.70 4.65 -4.55
CA ASN A 169 3.50 4.91 -5.35
C ASN A 169 3.55 6.35 -5.85
N GLU A 170 3.80 6.53 -7.14
CA GLU A 170 3.73 7.82 -7.81
C GLU A 170 2.50 7.86 -8.74
N THR A 171 1.89 9.03 -8.83
CA THR A 171 0.84 9.27 -9.83
C THR A 171 1.48 9.34 -11.21
N LEU A 172 1.25 8.30 -12.02
CA LEU A 172 1.77 8.21 -13.39
C LEU A 172 0.71 8.58 -14.41
N ASN A 173 1.12 9.33 -15.42
CA ASN A 173 0.30 9.54 -16.60
C ASN A 173 0.41 8.31 -17.51
N VAL A 174 -0.61 7.45 -17.49
CA VAL A 174 -0.66 6.20 -18.25
C VAL A 174 -0.45 6.41 -19.75
N VAL A 175 -0.98 7.52 -20.30
CA VAL A 175 -0.83 7.86 -21.73
C VAL A 175 0.64 8.09 -22.07
N GLN A 176 1.39 8.78 -21.21
CA GLN A 176 2.81 9.05 -21.41
C GLN A 176 3.65 7.77 -21.35
N VAL A 177 3.33 6.86 -20.41
CA VAL A 177 4.01 5.56 -20.31
C VAL A 177 3.78 4.71 -21.55
N VAL A 178 2.54 4.66 -22.06
CA VAL A 178 2.20 3.92 -23.28
C VAL A 178 2.92 4.52 -24.50
N GLN A 179 2.99 5.85 -24.62
CA GLN A 179 3.72 6.49 -25.70
C GLN A 179 5.21 6.18 -25.67
N MET A 180 5.88 6.28 -24.51
CA MET A 180 7.29 5.88 -24.35
C MET A 180 7.53 4.41 -24.73
N THR A 181 6.62 3.53 -24.34
CA THR A 181 6.73 2.09 -24.67
C THR A 181 6.60 1.87 -26.17
N LEU A 182 5.67 2.55 -26.85
CA LEU A 182 5.49 2.46 -28.29
C LEU A 182 6.69 3.02 -29.06
N GLU A 183 7.35 4.07 -28.57
CA GLU A 183 8.58 4.60 -29.17
C GLU A 183 9.71 3.57 -29.17
N ILE A 184 9.89 2.81 -28.09
CA ILE A 184 10.92 1.75 -27.99
C ILE A 184 10.69 0.67 -29.05
N PHE A 185 9.44 0.31 -29.33
CA PHE A 185 9.13 -0.71 -30.35
C PHE A 185 9.14 -0.16 -31.79
N ASN A 186 9.06 1.16 -31.98
CA ASN A 186 9.14 1.75 -33.32
C ASN A 186 10.58 2.01 -33.81
N GLU A 187 11.59 1.99 -32.93
CA GLU A 187 13.00 2.12 -33.32
C GLU A 187 13.60 0.81 -33.85
N ASP A 188 12.93 -0.33 -33.66
CA ASP A 188 13.40 -1.66 -34.12
C ASP A 188 12.81 -2.11 -35.47
N TYR A 189 12.07 -1.23 -36.18
CA TYR A 189 11.53 -1.46 -37.53
C TYR A 189 11.87 -0.27 -38.45
#